data_e7dd68cdcefdda3b818ef504f0d5a753
#
_entry.id   e7dd68cdcefdda3b818ef504f0d5a753
#
_cell.length_a   1.000
_cell.length_b   1.000
_cell.length_c   1.000
_cell.angle_alpha   90.00
_cell.angle_beta   90.00
_cell.angle_gamma   90.00
#
_symmetry.space_group_name_H-M   'P 1'
#
loop_
_entity.id
_entity.type
_entity.pdbx_description
1 polymer ?
#
loop_
_entity_poly.entity_id
_entity_poly.type
_entity_poly.pdbx_seq_one_letter_code
_entity_poly.pdbx_strand_id
1 'polypeptide(L)'
;VNFDRTPLFSLQTGKPVAIAVPQDYLIKSDIAVRFKDGKVTTSTKESVGKELIPYFTTGNSENEQTAPLKVENGYATISLPDAGYGFSHLPYGYLNSQRKENLLIPRPVNEVYTYTIECPENMELRTPETDKTIRNAAGSLTISVKKNGRTATVTRSLELNKQLYTPAEYKDLRQLLTEWSDVNGKTLLFSVR
;
A
#
# COMPACT_ATOMS: atom_id res chain seq x y z
N VAL A 1 2.54 24.68 7.94
CA VAL A 1 2.97 24.62 6.53
C VAL A 1 3.19 23.15 6.22
N ASN A 2 2.44 22.64 5.29
CA ASN A 2 2.47 21.21 4.95
C ASN A 2 3.49 21.02 3.81
N PHE A 3 4.75 20.83 4.15
CA PHE A 3 5.84 20.71 3.18
C PHE A 3 5.87 19.37 2.44
N ASP A 4 5.13 18.38 2.91
CA ASP A 4 5.10 17.03 2.39
C ASP A 4 4.32 16.87 1.08
N ARG A 5 3.50 17.85 0.69
CA ARG A 5 2.54 17.70 -0.40
C ARG A 5 2.52 18.81 -1.43
N THR A 6 3.27 19.87 -1.20
CA THR A 6 3.28 21.03 -2.09
C THR A 6 4.61 21.13 -2.81
N PRO A 7 4.64 21.07 -4.15
CA PRO A 7 5.87 21.34 -4.86
C PRO A 7 6.35 22.76 -4.52
N LEU A 8 7.59 22.86 -4.04
CA LEU A 8 8.22 24.15 -3.86
C LEU A 8 8.50 24.76 -5.23
N PHE A 9 8.19 26.03 -5.37
CA PHE A 9 8.52 26.80 -6.57
C PHE A 9 9.77 27.64 -6.28
N SER A 10 10.68 27.69 -7.24
CA SER A 10 11.76 28.66 -7.19
C SER A 10 11.16 30.06 -7.27
N LEU A 11 11.43 30.88 -6.27
CA LEU A 11 11.03 32.29 -6.26
C LEU A 11 11.63 33.11 -7.42
N GLN A 12 12.75 32.62 -7.99
CA GLN A 12 13.42 33.29 -9.12
C GLN A 12 12.88 32.88 -10.48
N THR A 13 12.43 31.65 -10.63
CA THR A 13 12.07 31.10 -11.95
C THR A 13 10.62 30.68 -12.07
N GLY A 14 9.86 30.61 -10.96
CA GLY A 14 8.50 30.07 -10.93
C GLY A 14 8.38 28.59 -11.31
N LYS A 15 9.51 27.90 -11.47
CA LYS A 15 9.52 26.48 -11.84
C LYS A 15 9.43 25.59 -10.60
N PRO A 16 8.72 24.45 -10.68
CA PRO A 16 8.71 23.49 -9.59
C PRO A 16 10.13 23.01 -9.31
N VAL A 17 10.51 23.02 -8.04
CA VAL A 17 11.77 22.47 -7.55
C VAL A 17 11.50 21.08 -7.03
N ALA A 18 12.12 20.08 -7.64
CA ALA A 18 12.08 18.73 -7.11
C ALA A 18 12.85 18.69 -5.78
N ILE A 19 12.17 18.36 -4.70
CA ILE A 19 12.85 18.04 -3.45
C ILE A 19 13.43 16.63 -3.64
N ALA A 20 14.76 16.53 -3.55
CA ALA A 20 15.40 15.23 -3.50
C ALA A 20 14.98 14.53 -2.20
N VAL A 21 14.22 13.46 -2.34
CA VAL A 21 13.86 12.63 -1.21
C VAL A 21 14.94 11.59 -1.01
N PRO A 22 15.44 11.39 0.22
CA PRO A 22 16.42 10.35 0.50
C PRO A 22 15.90 8.98 0.05
N GLN A 23 16.80 8.16 -0.48
CA GLN A 23 16.50 6.80 -0.94
C GLN A 23 16.02 5.87 0.19
N ASP A 24 16.20 6.26 1.44
CA ASP A 24 15.79 5.52 2.62
C ASP A 24 14.40 5.91 3.17
N TYR A 25 13.65 6.75 2.44
CA TYR A 25 12.27 7.03 2.79
C TYR A 25 11.40 5.79 2.58
N LEU A 26 10.89 5.25 3.66
CA LEU A 26 10.10 4.02 3.67
C LEU A 26 8.89 4.17 4.60
N ILE A 27 7.71 3.88 4.10
CA ILE A 27 6.53 3.60 4.93
C ILE A 27 6.46 2.10 5.12
N LYS A 28 6.53 1.66 6.37
CA LYS A 28 6.40 0.26 6.75
C LYS A 28 5.20 0.09 7.64
N SER A 29 4.31 -0.83 7.28
CA SER A 29 3.15 -1.20 8.08
C SER A 29 3.14 -2.70 8.33
N ASP A 30 3.19 -3.08 9.60
CA ASP A 30 3.01 -4.45 10.06
C ASP A 30 1.58 -4.57 10.62
N ILE A 31 0.78 -5.44 10.03
CA ILE A 31 -0.65 -5.57 10.28
C ILE A 31 -0.95 -7.01 10.69
N ALA A 32 -1.39 -7.19 11.94
CA ALA A 32 -1.86 -8.48 12.43
C ALA A 32 -3.38 -8.60 12.25
N VAL A 33 -3.82 -9.73 11.68
CA VAL A 33 -5.23 -10.06 11.50
C VAL A 33 -5.55 -11.30 12.33
N ARG A 34 -6.47 -11.15 13.27
CA ARG A 34 -6.88 -12.21 14.21
C ARG A 34 -8.39 -12.39 14.22
N PHE A 35 -8.81 -13.61 14.47
CA PHE A 35 -10.21 -14.01 14.53
C PHE A 35 -10.54 -14.52 15.93
N LYS A 36 -11.56 -13.96 16.55
CA LYS A 36 -12.04 -14.40 17.87
C LYS A 36 -13.52 -14.08 18.03
N ASP A 37 -14.28 -15.03 18.55
CA ASP A 37 -15.70 -14.88 18.91
C ASP A 37 -16.56 -14.26 17.77
N GLY A 38 -16.38 -14.76 16.54
CA GLY A 38 -17.11 -14.26 15.37
C GLY A 38 -16.74 -12.85 14.94
N LYS A 39 -15.58 -12.37 15.36
CA LYS A 39 -15.04 -11.05 14.99
C LYS A 39 -13.67 -11.19 14.36
N VAL A 40 -13.34 -10.22 13.52
CA VAL A 40 -11.99 -10.01 12.99
C VAL A 40 -11.42 -8.75 13.63
N THR A 41 -10.20 -8.87 14.15
CA THR A 41 -9.44 -7.74 14.70
C THR A 41 -8.20 -7.52 13.85
N THR A 42 -7.99 -6.28 13.44
CA THR A 42 -6.78 -5.85 12.75
C THR A 42 -6.01 -4.88 13.64
N SER A 43 -4.75 -5.21 13.93
CA SER A 43 -3.83 -4.35 14.69
C SER A 43 -2.74 -3.89 13.73
N THR A 44 -2.65 -2.60 13.50
CA THR A 44 -1.68 -1.98 12.59
C THR A 44 -0.61 -1.27 13.39
N LYS A 45 0.65 -1.60 13.09
CA LYS A 45 1.82 -0.83 13.52
C LYS A 45 2.47 -0.22 12.31
N GLU A 46 2.49 1.10 12.25
CA GLU A 46 2.99 1.83 11.12
C GLU A 46 4.16 2.70 11.52
N SER A 47 5.22 2.64 10.74
CA SER A 47 6.36 3.51 10.84
C SER A 47 6.58 4.25 9.52
N VAL A 48 6.76 5.55 9.62
CA VAL A 48 7.19 6.41 8.52
C VAL A 48 8.66 6.71 8.74
N GLY A 49 9.48 6.38 7.76
CA GLY A 49 10.93 6.39 7.86
C GLY A 49 11.53 7.75 8.15
N LYS A 50 12.82 7.80 8.18
CA LYS A 50 13.70 8.83 8.77
C LYS A 50 13.38 10.28 8.46
N GLU A 51 13.84 11.15 9.34
CA GLU A 51 13.93 12.60 9.19
C GLU A 51 14.48 12.99 7.81
N LEU A 52 13.59 13.43 6.93
CA LEU A 52 13.96 13.80 5.56
C LEU A 52 14.48 15.22 5.47
N ILE A 53 14.00 16.06 6.33
CA ILE A 53 14.38 17.46 6.53
C ILE A 53 13.97 17.85 7.96
N PRO A 54 14.49 18.97 8.51
CA PRO A 54 14.19 19.39 9.89
C PRO A 54 12.71 19.52 10.28
N TYR A 55 11.81 19.42 9.31
CA TYR A 55 10.36 19.57 9.49
C TYR A 55 9.56 18.28 9.31
N PHE A 56 10.22 17.17 8.98
CA PHE A 56 9.58 15.86 8.88
C PHE A 56 9.94 15.05 10.11
N THR A 57 8.96 14.78 10.94
CA THR A 57 9.12 13.87 12.06
C THR A 57 8.90 12.44 11.61
N THR A 58 9.73 11.52 12.08
CA THR A 58 9.43 10.10 12.05
C THR A 58 8.17 9.87 12.88
N GLY A 59 7.19 9.20 12.30
CA GLY A 59 5.94 8.87 12.98
C GLY A 59 5.83 7.37 13.21
N ASN A 60 5.47 6.98 14.42
CA ASN A 60 4.97 5.64 14.71
C ASN A 60 3.52 5.76 15.12
N SER A 61 2.65 4.94 14.57
CA SER A 61 1.27 4.85 15.01
C SER A 61 0.88 3.39 15.25
N GLU A 62 0.03 3.19 16.25
CA GLU A 62 -0.62 1.91 16.50
C GLU A 62 -2.13 2.14 16.44
N ASN A 63 -2.83 1.28 15.72
CA ASN A 63 -4.28 1.32 15.61
C ASN A 63 -4.84 -0.08 15.66
N GLU A 64 -5.94 -0.26 16.36
CA GLU A 64 -6.68 -1.51 16.40
C GLU A 64 -8.13 -1.29 16.00
N GLN A 65 -8.62 -2.14 15.10
CA GLN A 65 -10.00 -2.12 14.64
C GLN A 65 -10.59 -3.52 14.76
N THR A 66 -11.82 -3.60 15.24
CA THR A 66 -12.57 -4.86 15.35
C THR A 66 -13.91 -4.73 14.64
N ALA A 67 -14.22 -5.73 13.82
CA ALA A 67 -15.47 -5.80 13.07
C ALA A 67 -16.07 -7.23 13.15
N PRO A 68 -17.40 -7.38 13.02
CA PRO A 68 -18.01 -8.69 12.89
C PRO A 68 -17.49 -9.44 11.65
N LEU A 69 -17.18 -10.73 11.81
CA LEU A 69 -16.87 -11.60 10.68
C LEU A 69 -18.18 -12.05 10.03
N LYS A 70 -18.39 -11.65 8.78
CA LYS A 70 -19.53 -12.12 8.00
C LYS A 70 -19.20 -13.45 7.34
N VAL A 71 -19.98 -14.49 7.66
CA VAL A 71 -19.85 -15.82 7.07
C VAL A 71 -21.10 -16.10 6.23
N GLU A 72 -20.92 -16.40 4.96
CA GLU A 72 -22.00 -16.74 4.03
C GLU A 72 -21.68 -18.06 3.34
N ASN A 73 -22.58 -19.01 3.42
CA ASN A 73 -22.42 -20.35 2.81
C ASN A 73 -21.09 -21.07 3.16
N GLY A 74 -20.62 -20.90 4.40
CA GLY A 74 -19.36 -21.51 4.85
C GLY A 74 -18.09 -20.76 4.37
N TYR A 75 -18.23 -19.55 3.86
CA TYR A 75 -17.11 -18.72 3.44
C TYR A 75 -17.13 -17.34 4.11
N ALA A 76 -15.95 -16.79 4.31
CA ALA A 76 -15.78 -15.42 4.76
C ALA A 76 -14.77 -14.70 3.85
N THR A 77 -15.01 -13.42 3.60
CA THR A 77 -14.06 -12.55 2.90
C THR A 77 -13.61 -11.43 3.81
N ILE A 78 -12.33 -11.09 3.74
CA ILE A 78 -11.73 -10.00 4.49
C ILE A 78 -10.96 -9.11 3.53
N SER A 79 -11.26 -7.82 3.57
CA SER A 79 -10.45 -6.82 2.89
C SER A 79 -9.28 -6.43 3.78
N LEU A 80 -8.08 -6.51 3.24
CA LEU A 80 -6.88 -6.06 3.92
C LEU A 80 -6.94 -4.52 4.09
N PRO A 81 -6.77 -3.99 5.30
CA PRO A 81 -6.79 -2.56 5.51
C PRO A 81 -5.61 -1.88 4.82
N ASP A 82 -5.83 -0.66 4.36
CA ASP A 82 -4.75 0.20 3.88
C ASP A 82 -4.02 0.84 5.07
N ALA A 83 -2.75 1.17 4.86
CA ALA A 83 -1.98 1.92 5.84
C ALA A 83 -2.42 3.39 5.89
N GLY A 84 -2.50 3.97 7.09
CA GLY A 84 -3.00 5.33 7.30
C GLY A 84 -2.16 6.41 6.61
N TYR A 85 -0.84 6.20 6.54
CA TYR A 85 0.10 7.10 5.85
C TYR A 85 0.39 6.67 4.41
N GLY A 86 -0.11 5.52 3.97
CA GLY A 86 0.19 4.91 2.69
C GLY A 86 -0.40 5.59 1.46
N PHE A 87 0.08 5.20 0.30
CA PHE A 87 -0.41 5.61 -1.02
C PHE A 87 -1.59 4.72 -1.42
N SER A 88 -2.65 4.73 -0.61
CA SER A 88 -3.78 3.82 -0.72
C SER A 88 -4.93 4.37 -1.57
N HIS A 89 -5.13 5.68 -1.56
CA HIS A 89 -6.21 6.33 -2.30
C HIS A 89 -5.65 7.08 -3.51
N LEU A 90 -5.87 6.51 -4.69
CA LEU A 90 -5.47 7.17 -5.94
C LEU A 90 -6.47 8.26 -6.31
N PRO A 91 -6.02 9.50 -6.55
CA PRO A 91 -6.89 10.54 -7.08
C PRO A 91 -7.51 10.16 -8.42
N TYR A 92 -8.69 10.68 -8.69
CA TYR A 92 -9.33 10.56 -10.00
C TYR A 92 -8.36 10.98 -11.11
N GLY A 93 -8.30 10.18 -12.15
CA GLY A 93 -7.45 10.43 -13.31
C GLY A 93 -6.04 9.83 -13.23
N TYR A 94 -5.60 9.29 -12.09
CA TYR A 94 -4.32 8.58 -12.03
C TYR A 94 -4.33 7.27 -12.84
N LEU A 95 -5.50 6.67 -13.04
CA LEU A 95 -5.68 5.43 -13.81
C LEU A 95 -6.34 5.65 -15.17
N ASN A 96 -6.42 6.86 -15.67
CA ASN A 96 -6.91 7.14 -17.02
C ASN A 96 -6.12 6.33 -18.06
N SER A 97 -6.77 5.91 -19.14
CA SER A 97 -6.13 5.12 -20.21
C SER A 97 -5.04 5.91 -20.95
N GLN A 98 -5.19 7.21 -21.06
CA GLN A 98 -4.27 8.11 -21.75
C GLN A 98 -4.08 9.42 -20.99
N ARG A 99 -2.91 10.02 -21.12
CA ARG A 99 -2.60 11.36 -20.58
C ARG A 99 -1.96 12.23 -21.66
N LYS A 100 -2.31 13.51 -21.63
CA LYS A 100 -1.68 14.56 -22.46
C LYS A 100 -0.72 15.41 -21.64
N GLU A 101 -0.95 15.50 -20.33
CA GLU A 101 -0.18 16.31 -19.40
C GLU A 101 0.66 15.44 -18.46
N ASN A 102 1.73 16.02 -17.93
CA ASN A 102 2.55 15.38 -16.91
C ASN A 102 1.72 15.03 -15.68
N LEU A 103 2.06 13.94 -15.02
CA LEU A 103 1.47 13.52 -13.75
C LEU A 103 2.48 13.71 -12.63
N LEU A 104 2.10 14.53 -11.65
CA LEU A 104 2.86 14.70 -10.42
C LEU A 104 2.27 13.77 -9.34
N ILE A 105 3.09 12.87 -8.82
CA ILE A 105 2.84 12.15 -7.59
C ILE A 105 3.26 13.08 -6.44
N PRO A 106 2.36 13.45 -5.53
CA PRO A 106 2.60 14.57 -4.60
C PRO A 106 3.67 14.28 -3.54
N ARG A 107 4.10 13.03 -3.41
CA ARG A 107 5.15 12.60 -2.48
C ARG A 107 5.90 11.39 -3.06
N PRO A 108 7.09 11.09 -2.57
CA PRO A 108 7.74 9.82 -2.87
C PRO A 108 6.89 8.65 -2.42
N VAL A 109 6.99 7.56 -3.14
CA VAL A 109 6.31 6.31 -2.81
C VAL A 109 7.36 5.21 -2.68
N ASN A 110 7.56 4.77 -1.45
CA ASN A 110 8.33 3.59 -1.10
C ASN A 110 7.63 2.97 0.13
N GLU A 111 6.86 1.92 -0.10
CA GLU A 111 5.92 1.40 0.89
C GLU A 111 6.00 -0.11 0.95
N VAL A 112 5.99 -0.66 2.16
CA VAL A 112 5.92 -2.10 2.41
C VAL A 112 4.86 -2.38 3.46
N TYR A 113 3.86 -3.18 3.13
CA TYR A 113 2.81 -3.64 4.03
C TYR A 113 2.93 -5.14 4.22
N THR A 114 3.05 -5.58 5.47
CA THR A 114 3.09 -6.98 5.85
C THR A 114 1.88 -7.32 6.71
N TYR A 115 1.04 -8.20 6.21
CA TYR A 115 -0.13 -8.70 6.94
C TYR A 115 0.18 -10.10 7.45
N THR A 116 0.08 -10.29 8.76
CA THR A 116 0.17 -11.60 9.40
C THR A 116 -1.22 -12.05 9.82
N ILE A 117 -1.71 -13.13 9.24
CA ILE A 117 -3.05 -13.66 9.44
C ILE A 117 -2.96 -14.95 10.24
N GLU A 118 -3.57 -14.99 11.43
CA GLU A 118 -3.64 -16.15 12.29
C GLU A 118 -5.01 -16.83 12.13
N CYS A 119 -5.09 -17.92 11.40
CA CYS A 119 -6.33 -18.67 11.18
C CYS A 119 -6.67 -19.57 12.37
N PRO A 120 -7.88 -19.48 12.96
CA PRO A 120 -8.36 -20.43 13.95
C PRO A 120 -8.60 -21.82 13.33
N GLU A 121 -8.80 -22.85 14.17
CA GLU A 121 -8.92 -24.25 13.72
C GLU A 121 -10.08 -24.52 12.76
N ASN A 122 -11.15 -23.75 12.91
CA ASN A 122 -12.32 -23.83 12.06
C ASN A 122 -12.24 -22.99 10.79
N MET A 123 -11.10 -22.34 10.51
CA MET A 123 -10.92 -21.49 9.32
C MET A 123 -9.67 -21.90 8.52
N GLU A 124 -9.79 -21.80 7.20
CA GLU A 124 -8.69 -22.05 6.28
C GLU A 124 -8.65 -20.98 5.18
N LEU A 125 -7.49 -20.38 4.94
CA LEU A 125 -7.27 -19.44 3.86
C LEU A 125 -7.35 -20.16 2.50
N ARG A 126 -8.32 -19.77 1.67
CA ARG A 126 -8.55 -20.29 0.32
C ARG A 126 -7.87 -19.48 -0.77
N THR A 127 -7.58 -18.21 -0.51
CA THR A 127 -6.77 -17.40 -1.43
C THR A 127 -5.48 -18.17 -1.77
N PRO A 128 -5.16 -18.36 -3.06
CA PRO A 128 -3.96 -19.10 -3.47
C PRO A 128 -2.68 -18.36 -3.06
N GLU A 129 -1.61 -19.14 -2.86
CA GLU A 129 -0.28 -18.57 -2.74
C GLU A 129 0.11 -17.85 -4.04
N THR A 130 0.74 -16.71 -3.90
CA THR A 130 1.11 -15.84 -5.01
C THR A 130 2.46 -15.21 -4.73
N ASP A 131 3.25 -15.06 -5.78
CA ASP A 131 4.49 -14.28 -5.76
C ASP A 131 4.59 -13.51 -7.07
N LYS A 132 3.99 -12.32 -7.07
CA LYS A 132 3.90 -11.45 -8.25
C LYS A 132 4.82 -10.26 -8.06
N THR A 133 5.78 -10.09 -8.98
CA THR A 133 6.65 -8.91 -9.03
C THR A 133 6.57 -8.27 -10.41
N ILE A 134 6.33 -6.96 -10.44
CA ILE A 134 6.39 -6.13 -11.65
C ILE A 134 7.50 -5.12 -11.45
N ARG A 135 8.39 -5.03 -12.44
CA ARG A 135 9.45 -4.01 -12.49
C ARG A 135 9.45 -3.37 -13.86
N ASN A 136 9.45 -2.05 -13.90
CA ASN A 136 9.51 -1.28 -15.14
C ASN A 136 10.21 0.07 -14.90
N ALA A 137 10.21 0.96 -15.89
CA ALA A 137 10.89 2.25 -15.78
C ALA A 137 10.28 3.18 -14.72
N ALA A 138 9.01 2.97 -14.31
CA ALA A 138 8.37 3.78 -13.29
C ALA A 138 8.71 3.34 -11.85
N GLY A 139 9.08 2.06 -11.65
CA GLY A 139 9.36 1.55 -10.32
C GLY A 139 9.17 0.04 -10.21
N SER A 140 8.85 -0.42 -9.02
CA SER A 140 8.58 -1.83 -8.73
C SER A 140 7.36 -2.02 -7.83
N LEU A 141 6.69 -3.16 -8.04
CA LEU A 141 5.57 -3.62 -7.23
C LEU A 141 5.78 -5.10 -6.92
N THR A 142 5.53 -5.49 -5.67
CA THR A 142 5.48 -6.90 -5.27
C THR A 142 4.20 -7.17 -4.49
N ILE A 143 3.54 -8.29 -4.81
CA ILE A 143 2.40 -8.83 -4.06
C ILE A 143 2.67 -10.30 -3.85
N SER A 144 2.80 -10.74 -2.61
CA SER A 144 2.98 -12.14 -2.28
C SER A 144 2.01 -12.61 -1.21
N VAL A 145 1.54 -13.84 -1.34
CA VAL A 145 0.74 -14.57 -0.35
C VAL A 145 1.46 -15.87 -0.06
N LYS A 146 1.87 -16.08 1.18
CA LYS A 146 2.55 -17.29 1.64
C LYS A 146 1.79 -17.91 2.79
N LYS A 147 1.67 -19.24 2.81
CA LYS A 147 1.01 -20.00 3.86
C LYS A 147 2.04 -20.81 4.64
N ASN A 148 1.94 -20.79 5.96
CA ASN A 148 2.75 -21.61 6.84
C ASN A 148 1.86 -22.18 7.95
N GLY A 149 1.35 -23.38 7.73
CA GLY A 149 0.39 -24.00 8.63
C GLY A 149 -0.89 -23.17 8.76
N ARG A 150 -1.15 -22.69 9.97
CA ARG A 150 -2.31 -21.84 10.31
C ARG A 150 -2.05 -20.34 10.19
N THR A 151 -0.84 -19.96 9.84
CA THR A 151 -0.47 -18.57 9.62
C THR A 151 -0.29 -18.30 8.13
N ALA A 152 -0.82 -17.21 7.66
CA ALA A 152 -0.52 -16.71 6.33
C ALA A 152 0.13 -15.33 6.42
N THR A 153 1.05 -15.07 5.50
CA THR A 153 1.69 -13.75 5.36
C THR A 153 1.38 -13.20 3.99
N VAL A 154 0.81 -12.00 3.95
CA VAL A 154 0.66 -11.24 2.71
C VAL A 154 1.61 -10.06 2.76
N THR A 155 2.43 -9.91 1.73
CA THR A 155 3.31 -8.75 1.58
C THR A 155 2.90 -7.99 0.34
N ARG A 156 2.76 -6.67 0.48
CA ARG A 156 2.54 -5.75 -0.63
C ARG A 156 3.57 -4.64 -0.54
N SER A 157 4.29 -4.38 -1.62
CA SER A 157 5.23 -3.27 -1.69
C SER A 157 5.09 -2.51 -3.00
N LEU A 158 5.26 -1.21 -2.92
CA LEU A 158 5.27 -0.30 -4.06
C LEU A 158 6.40 0.72 -3.89
N GLU A 159 7.26 0.79 -4.89
CA GLU A 159 8.32 1.79 -4.99
C GLU A 159 8.20 2.50 -6.34
N LEU A 160 8.17 3.83 -6.31
CA LEU A 160 8.20 4.66 -7.51
C LEU A 160 9.51 5.40 -7.61
N ASN A 161 10.16 5.33 -8.79
CA ASN A 161 11.50 5.89 -9.00
C ASN A 161 11.55 7.42 -8.98
N LYS A 162 10.40 8.07 -9.20
CA LYS A 162 10.29 9.53 -9.26
C LYS A 162 8.87 10.01 -8.98
N GLN A 163 8.70 11.30 -8.89
CA GLN A 163 7.40 11.93 -8.64
C GLN A 163 6.74 12.49 -9.91
N LEU A 164 7.52 12.97 -10.88
CA LEU A 164 6.98 13.58 -12.10
C LEU A 164 7.14 12.62 -13.28
N TYR A 165 6.02 12.27 -13.90
CA TYR A 165 5.93 11.37 -15.05
C TYR A 165 5.35 12.10 -16.27
N THR A 166 6.03 11.99 -17.41
CA THR A 166 5.54 12.49 -18.68
C THR A 166 4.45 11.57 -19.24
N PRO A 167 3.65 12.00 -20.24
CA PRO A 167 2.68 11.15 -20.90
C PRO A 167 3.29 9.88 -21.51
N ALA A 168 4.52 9.95 -22.01
CA ALA A 168 5.23 8.79 -22.57
C ALA A 168 5.57 7.72 -21.50
N GLU A 169 5.88 8.15 -20.29
CA GLU A 169 6.22 7.27 -19.16
C GLU A 169 4.99 6.76 -18.41
N TYR A 170 3.84 7.36 -18.67
CA TYR A 170 2.62 7.08 -17.92
C TYR A 170 2.14 5.63 -18.06
N LYS A 171 2.42 4.96 -19.17
CA LYS A 171 2.04 3.56 -19.36
C LYS A 171 2.63 2.66 -18.27
N ASP A 172 3.90 2.82 -17.97
CA ASP A 172 4.61 2.03 -16.97
C ASP A 172 4.12 2.35 -15.56
N LEU A 173 3.95 3.63 -15.24
CA LEU A 173 3.36 4.06 -13.99
C LEU A 173 1.95 3.50 -13.80
N ARG A 174 1.10 3.63 -14.82
CA ARG A 174 -0.28 3.15 -14.79
C ARG A 174 -0.36 1.65 -14.53
N GLN A 175 0.55 0.86 -15.09
CA GLN A 175 0.63 -0.58 -14.84
C GLN A 175 0.80 -0.86 -13.34
N LEU A 176 1.78 -0.22 -12.68
CA LEU A 176 2.03 -0.40 -11.25
C LEU A 176 0.83 0.06 -10.41
N LEU A 177 0.27 1.23 -10.71
CA LEU A 177 -0.85 1.79 -9.96
C LEU A 177 -2.14 0.98 -10.12
N THR A 178 -2.41 0.41 -11.29
CA THR A 178 -3.56 -0.46 -11.52
C THR A 178 -3.48 -1.70 -10.64
N GLU A 179 -2.34 -2.36 -10.63
CA GLU A 179 -2.13 -3.54 -9.80
C GLU A 179 -2.12 -3.21 -8.30
N TRP A 180 -1.55 -2.08 -7.93
CA TRP A 180 -1.56 -1.63 -6.52
C TRP A 180 -2.97 -1.37 -6.00
N SER A 181 -3.84 -0.80 -6.82
CA SER A 181 -5.22 -0.45 -6.47
C SER A 181 -6.23 -1.60 -6.67
N ASP A 182 -5.81 -2.76 -7.21
CA ASP A 182 -6.71 -3.87 -7.44
C ASP A 182 -7.31 -4.38 -6.11
N VAL A 183 -8.64 -4.29 -6.02
CA VAL A 183 -9.41 -4.72 -4.85
C VAL A 183 -9.27 -6.24 -4.64
N ASN A 184 -9.19 -7.03 -5.72
CA ASN A 184 -9.02 -8.48 -5.62
C ASN A 184 -7.68 -8.83 -4.97
N GLY A 185 -6.63 -8.07 -5.25
CA GLY A 185 -5.32 -8.22 -4.59
C GLY A 185 -5.31 -7.82 -3.11
N LYS A 186 -6.40 -7.24 -2.60
CA LYS A 186 -6.59 -6.86 -1.19
C LYS A 186 -7.64 -7.72 -0.48
N THR A 187 -8.30 -8.64 -1.16
CA THR A 187 -9.37 -9.46 -0.58
C THR A 187 -8.90 -10.89 -0.37
N LEU A 188 -9.02 -11.38 0.86
CA LEU A 188 -8.72 -12.75 1.23
C LEU A 188 -10.00 -13.54 1.42
N LEU A 189 -10.04 -14.76 0.85
CA LEU A 189 -11.14 -15.71 0.98
C LEU A 189 -10.77 -16.80 1.97
N PHE A 190 -11.68 -17.10 2.90
CA PHE A 190 -11.56 -18.18 3.87
C PHE A 190 -12.75 -19.13 3.75
N SER A 191 -12.50 -20.43 3.94
CA SER A 191 -13.57 -21.37 4.31
C SER A 191 -13.70 -21.44 5.83
N VAL A 192 -14.93 -21.53 6.31
CA VAL A 192 -15.28 -21.63 7.74
C VAL A 192 -16.06 -22.93 7.94
N ARG A 193 -15.60 -23.78 8.88
CA ARG A 193 -16.23 -25.05 9.25
C ARG A 193 -17.13 -24.90 10.45
#